data_a84c71a43bd7d4537858a814254cb697
#
_entry.id   a84c71a43bd7d4537858a814254cb697
#
_cell.length_a   1.000
_cell.length_b   1.000
_cell.length_c   1.000
_cell.angle_alpha   90.00
_cell.angle_beta   90.00
_cell.angle_gamma   90.00
#
_symmetry.space_group_name_H-M   'P 1'
#
loop_
_entity.id
_entity.type
_entity.pdbx_description
1 polymer ?
#
loop_
_entity_poly.entity_id
_entity_poly.type
_entity_poly.pdbx_seq_one_letter_code
_entity_poly.pdbx_strand_id
1 'polypeptide(L)'
;MADLSKSVAIVGTAESDEIGLVPNKSALQHHAEAAHNALEDAGLTKDDVDGLFTAGYSTLATADYMGIQPKFTDSTSIGGSSFIVHIAHAMAAINAGYCEVALITHGQTGRSSRAPLPPDPNLPTLQYEFPYGFIGQPINYAMAANRYMHQYGEDRTRQALAEIAVSTRKWATLNPKALMRDEMTFDDYHDSRWIAWPFHLLDCCLVTDAGAAVVVTSAERAKSLKKKPVWVLGVAEGHDHLG
;
A
#
# COMPACT_ATOMS: atom_id res chain seq x y z
N MET A 1 -7.32 -29.25 2.90
CA MET A 1 -7.35 -28.02 2.09
C MET A 1 -6.48 -28.27 0.86
N ALA A 2 -6.90 -27.83 -0.32
CA ALA A 2 -6.04 -27.91 -1.51
C ALA A 2 -4.77 -27.06 -1.28
N ASP A 3 -3.63 -27.57 -1.75
CA ASP A 3 -2.40 -26.77 -1.76
C ASP A 3 -2.51 -25.75 -2.90
N LEU A 4 -2.64 -24.48 -2.54
CA LEU A 4 -2.70 -23.36 -3.49
C LEU A 4 -1.35 -22.72 -3.76
N SER A 5 -0.27 -23.26 -3.21
CA SER A 5 1.08 -22.76 -3.45
C SER A 5 1.39 -22.76 -4.96
N LYS A 6 1.82 -21.60 -5.46
CA LYS A 6 2.12 -21.39 -6.88
C LYS A 6 0.93 -21.57 -7.83
N SER A 7 -0.31 -21.55 -7.34
CA SER A 7 -1.50 -21.61 -8.21
C SER A 7 -1.73 -20.30 -8.98
N VAL A 8 -1.17 -19.19 -8.49
CA VAL A 8 -1.18 -17.88 -9.14
C VAL A 8 0.20 -17.22 -9.09
N ALA A 9 0.38 -16.23 -9.94
CA ALA A 9 1.60 -15.43 -9.98
C ALA A 9 1.30 -13.95 -10.17
N ILE A 10 2.15 -13.10 -9.61
CA ILE A 10 2.25 -11.69 -9.96
C ILE A 10 3.04 -11.61 -11.27
N VAL A 11 2.48 -10.95 -12.26
CA VAL A 11 3.01 -10.89 -13.63
C VAL A 11 3.29 -9.47 -14.12
N GLY A 12 2.77 -8.46 -13.43
CA GLY A 12 3.04 -7.05 -13.70
C GLY A 12 2.89 -6.20 -12.45
N THR A 13 3.72 -5.18 -12.32
CA THR A 13 3.68 -4.23 -11.22
C THR A 13 4.15 -2.87 -11.69
N ALA A 14 3.46 -1.81 -11.31
CA ALA A 14 3.90 -0.46 -11.58
C ALA A 14 3.34 0.54 -10.58
N GLU A 15 3.99 1.69 -10.55
CA GLU A 15 3.52 2.92 -9.92
C GLU A 15 2.99 3.89 -10.97
N SER A 16 2.28 4.94 -10.53
CA SER A 16 1.98 6.09 -11.39
C SER A 16 3.26 6.80 -11.83
N ASP A 17 3.21 7.52 -12.96
CA ASP A 17 4.39 8.18 -13.55
C ASP A 17 5.01 9.23 -12.62
N GLU A 18 4.14 9.92 -11.86
CA GLU A 18 4.54 10.95 -10.91
C GLU A 18 4.10 10.56 -9.50
N ILE A 19 4.99 10.82 -8.54
CA ILE A 19 4.79 10.58 -7.11
C ILE A 19 5.18 11.86 -6.35
N GLY A 20 4.42 12.23 -5.34
CA GLY A 20 4.76 13.36 -4.46
C GLY A 20 3.66 14.38 -4.33
N LEU A 21 3.84 15.57 -4.88
CA LEU A 21 2.82 16.61 -4.97
C LEU A 21 2.36 16.73 -6.42
N VAL A 22 1.22 16.16 -6.75
CA VAL A 22 0.68 16.07 -8.11
C VAL A 22 -0.75 16.65 -8.15
N PRO A 23 -0.92 17.99 -8.01
CA PRO A 23 -2.22 18.61 -7.82
C PRO A 23 -3.12 18.60 -9.07
N ASN A 24 -2.58 18.24 -10.20
CA ASN A 24 -3.26 18.18 -11.49
C ASN A 24 -3.86 16.80 -11.81
N LYS A 25 -3.70 15.81 -10.94
CA LYS A 25 -4.28 14.47 -11.11
C LYS A 25 -5.26 14.14 -9.99
N SER A 26 -6.35 13.50 -10.35
CA SER A 26 -7.30 12.91 -9.39
C SER A 26 -6.84 11.52 -8.93
N ALA A 27 -7.45 11.02 -7.85
CA ALA A 27 -7.20 9.66 -7.39
C ALA A 27 -7.49 8.61 -8.49
N LEU A 28 -8.56 8.80 -9.26
CA LEU A 28 -8.88 7.91 -10.40
C LEU A 28 -7.82 7.93 -11.50
N GLN A 29 -7.22 9.09 -11.78
CA GLN A 29 -6.12 9.18 -12.75
C GLN A 29 -4.89 8.43 -12.25
N HIS A 30 -4.56 8.51 -10.96
CA HIS A 30 -3.48 7.72 -10.37
C HIS A 30 -3.76 6.21 -10.44
N HIS A 31 -5.00 5.77 -10.17
CA HIS A 31 -5.41 4.37 -10.38
C HIS A 31 -5.20 3.93 -11.82
N ALA A 32 -5.70 4.70 -12.77
CA ALA A 32 -5.67 4.34 -14.20
C ALA A 32 -4.26 4.31 -14.77
N GLU A 33 -3.43 5.28 -14.41
CA GLU A 33 -2.04 5.37 -14.85
C GLU A 33 -1.21 4.19 -14.32
N ALA A 34 -1.29 3.90 -13.01
CA ALA A 34 -0.62 2.76 -12.42
C ALA A 34 -1.11 1.42 -13.01
N ALA A 35 -2.42 1.29 -13.24
CA ALA A 35 -3.03 0.12 -13.87
C ALA A 35 -2.51 -0.09 -15.29
N HIS A 36 -2.48 0.98 -16.12
CA HIS A 36 -1.95 0.94 -17.46
C HIS A 36 -0.49 0.48 -17.47
N ASN A 37 0.35 1.09 -16.66
CA ASN A 37 1.77 0.77 -16.54
C ASN A 37 2.00 -0.68 -16.08
N ALA A 38 1.21 -1.18 -15.13
CA ALA A 38 1.34 -2.55 -14.64
C ALA A 38 0.87 -3.59 -15.68
N LEU A 39 -0.17 -3.27 -16.46
CA LEU A 39 -0.63 -4.12 -17.56
C LEU A 39 0.40 -4.16 -18.71
N GLU A 40 0.97 -3.01 -19.08
CA GLU A 40 2.06 -2.96 -20.04
C GLU A 40 3.28 -3.77 -19.59
N ASP A 41 3.63 -3.68 -18.31
CA ASP A 41 4.68 -4.46 -17.68
C ASP A 41 4.43 -5.97 -17.80
N ALA A 42 3.18 -6.41 -17.68
CA ALA A 42 2.75 -7.79 -17.87
C ALA A 42 2.66 -8.22 -19.35
N GLY A 43 2.59 -7.27 -20.29
CA GLY A 43 2.27 -7.52 -21.69
C GLY A 43 0.79 -7.82 -21.92
N LEU A 44 -0.07 -7.24 -21.08
CA LEU A 44 -1.53 -7.33 -21.11
C LEU A 44 -2.16 -5.97 -21.39
N THR A 45 -3.46 -5.99 -21.67
CA THR A 45 -4.28 -4.80 -21.85
C THR A 45 -5.45 -4.77 -20.86
N LYS A 46 -6.17 -3.66 -20.78
CA LYS A 46 -7.38 -3.56 -19.95
C LYS A 46 -8.47 -4.58 -20.34
N ASP A 47 -8.48 -5.01 -21.60
CA ASP A 47 -9.48 -5.95 -22.12
C ASP A 47 -9.22 -7.40 -21.64
N ASP A 48 -8.03 -7.68 -21.13
CA ASP A 48 -7.69 -8.94 -20.49
C ASP A 48 -8.16 -9.03 -19.04
N VAL A 49 -8.48 -7.89 -18.42
CA VAL A 49 -8.84 -7.81 -16.99
C VAL A 49 -10.28 -8.19 -16.77
N ASP A 50 -10.52 -9.25 -16.00
CA ASP A 50 -11.86 -9.70 -15.61
C ASP A 50 -12.09 -9.76 -14.10
N GLY A 51 -11.08 -9.43 -13.28
CA GLY A 51 -11.16 -9.22 -11.85
C GLY A 51 -10.58 -7.85 -11.44
N LEU A 52 -11.32 -7.03 -10.68
CA LEU A 52 -10.85 -5.72 -10.20
C LEU A 52 -10.94 -5.61 -8.69
N PHE A 53 -9.83 -5.19 -8.07
CA PHE A 53 -9.68 -5.10 -6.62
C PHE A 53 -9.18 -3.70 -6.23
N THR A 54 -9.91 -3.02 -5.36
CA THR A 54 -9.53 -1.69 -4.85
C THR A 54 -9.85 -1.56 -3.36
N ALA A 55 -9.18 -0.65 -2.68
CA ALA A 55 -9.52 -0.25 -1.31
C ALA A 55 -9.44 1.26 -1.16
N GLY A 56 -10.31 1.82 -0.32
CA GLY A 56 -10.34 3.25 -0.05
C GLY A 56 -10.99 4.11 -1.16
N TYR A 57 -11.33 3.51 -2.29
CA TYR A 57 -12.07 4.13 -3.39
C TYR A 57 -13.10 3.15 -3.97
N SER A 58 -14.14 3.67 -4.62
CA SER A 58 -15.19 2.83 -5.23
C SER A 58 -14.63 1.99 -6.37
N THR A 59 -14.67 0.66 -6.22
CA THR A 59 -14.19 -0.29 -7.24
C THR A 59 -14.97 -0.16 -8.54
N LEU A 60 -16.29 0.03 -8.48
CA LEU A 60 -17.12 0.20 -9.68
C LEU A 60 -16.85 1.53 -10.38
N ALA A 61 -16.63 2.63 -9.63
CA ALA A 61 -16.24 3.90 -10.24
C ALA A 61 -14.85 3.82 -10.90
N THR A 62 -13.94 3.05 -10.33
CA THR A 62 -12.62 2.80 -10.91
C THR A 62 -12.74 1.95 -12.18
N ALA A 63 -13.58 0.91 -12.18
CA ALA A 63 -13.85 0.08 -13.35
C ALA A 63 -14.43 0.91 -14.51
N ASP A 64 -15.44 1.72 -14.22
CA ASP A 64 -16.12 2.60 -15.20
C ASP A 64 -15.12 3.61 -15.81
N TYR A 65 -14.33 4.26 -14.95
CA TYR A 65 -13.33 5.23 -15.39
C TYR A 65 -12.26 4.61 -16.33
N MET A 66 -11.80 3.40 -16.02
CA MET A 66 -10.81 2.69 -16.83
C MET A 66 -11.42 1.98 -18.06
N GLY A 67 -12.74 1.91 -18.15
CA GLY A 67 -13.46 1.16 -19.18
C GLY A 67 -13.21 -0.34 -19.09
N ILE A 68 -13.13 -0.88 -17.86
CA ILE A 68 -13.02 -2.33 -17.58
C ILE A 68 -14.40 -2.85 -17.21
N GLN A 69 -14.77 -4.03 -17.72
CA GLN A 69 -16.00 -4.73 -17.35
C GLN A 69 -15.66 -6.02 -16.57
N PRO A 70 -15.38 -5.91 -15.27
CA PRO A 70 -14.94 -7.06 -14.50
C PRO A 70 -16.10 -8.05 -14.26
N LYS A 71 -15.80 -9.34 -14.32
CA LYS A 71 -16.71 -10.42 -13.88
C LYS A 71 -16.71 -10.55 -12.36
N PHE A 72 -15.61 -10.18 -11.72
CA PHE A 72 -15.43 -10.23 -10.28
C PHE A 72 -14.84 -8.93 -9.74
N THR A 73 -15.37 -8.46 -8.60
CA THR A 73 -14.84 -7.28 -7.91
C THR A 73 -14.68 -7.54 -6.43
N ASP A 74 -13.67 -6.90 -5.82
CA ASP A 74 -13.48 -6.88 -4.37
C ASP A 74 -13.14 -5.46 -3.91
N SER A 75 -13.78 -5.04 -2.82
CA SER A 75 -13.61 -3.71 -2.20
C SER A 75 -13.19 -3.82 -0.74
N THR A 76 -12.64 -4.96 -0.32
CA THR A 76 -12.20 -5.16 1.06
C THR A 76 -11.19 -4.09 1.47
N SER A 77 -11.47 -3.41 2.56
CA SER A 77 -10.62 -2.36 3.09
C SER A 77 -10.29 -2.61 4.55
N ILE A 78 -9.03 -2.91 4.82
CA ILE A 78 -8.47 -3.14 6.15
C ILE A 78 -7.27 -2.19 6.44
N GLY A 79 -7.27 -1.02 5.83
CA GLY A 79 -6.16 -0.06 5.90
C GLY A 79 -5.08 -0.33 4.85
N GLY A 80 -3.83 0.07 5.11
CA GLY A 80 -2.74 0.02 4.15
C GLY A 80 -2.35 -1.37 3.65
N SER A 81 -2.65 -2.43 4.41
CA SER A 81 -2.39 -3.83 4.02
C SER A 81 -3.46 -4.44 3.11
N SER A 82 -4.53 -3.72 2.79
CA SER A 82 -5.62 -4.21 1.93
C SER A 82 -5.11 -4.84 0.62
N PHE A 83 -4.12 -4.24 0.00
CA PHE A 83 -3.59 -4.69 -1.30
C PHE A 83 -2.85 -6.03 -1.22
N ILE A 84 -2.27 -6.37 -0.07
CA ILE A 84 -1.68 -7.70 0.18
C ILE A 84 -2.79 -8.72 0.41
N VAL A 85 -3.85 -8.35 1.14
CA VAL A 85 -5.05 -9.19 1.32
C VAL A 85 -5.74 -9.45 -0.02
N HIS A 86 -5.81 -8.45 -0.91
CA HIS A 86 -6.33 -8.64 -2.25
C HIS A 86 -5.56 -9.68 -3.07
N ILE A 87 -4.26 -9.91 -2.82
CA ILE A 87 -3.54 -11.02 -3.46
C ILE A 87 -4.12 -12.36 -3.01
N ALA A 88 -4.47 -12.51 -1.71
CA ALA A 88 -5.13 -13.70 -1.19
C ALA A 88 -6.51 -13.90 -1.82
N HIS A 89 -7.30 -12.84 -1.89
CA HIS A 89 -8.63 -12.86 -2.48
C HIS A 89 -8.60 -13.13 -4.00
N ALA A 90 -7.65 -12.51 -4.72
CA ALA A 90 -7.42 -12.79 -6.14
C ALA A 90 -7.03 -14.26 -6.37
N MET A 91 -6.14 -14.82 -5.52
CA MET A 91 -5.79 -16.23 -5.57
C MET A 91 -7.02 -17.12 -5.37
N ALA A 92 -7.88 -16.80 -4.40
CA ALA A 92 -9.12 -17.55 -4.15
C ALA A 92 -10.09 -17.42 -5.34
N ALA A 93 -10.30 -16.21 -5.86
CA ALA A 93 -11.22 -15.95 -6.98
C ALA A 93 -10.77 -16.63 -8.27
N ILE A 94 -9.46 -16.61 -8.59
CA ILE A 94 -8.89 -17.27 -9.78
C ILE A 94 -9.02 -18.78 -9.65
N ASN A 95 -8.69 -19.37 -8.49
CA ASN A 95 -8.84 -20.82 -8.29
C ASN A 95 -10.30 -21.28 -8.26
N ALA A 96 -11.24 -20.41 -7.89
CA ALA A 96 -12.67 -20.69 -7.96
C ALA A 96 -13.26 -20.45 -9.37
N GLY A 97 -12.49 -19.92 -10.31
CA GLY A 97 -12.94 -19.65 -11.67
C GLY A 97 -13.81 -18.39 -11.82
N TYR A 98 -13.79 -17.48 -10.85
CA TYR A 98 -14.55 -16.22 -10.90
C TYR A 98 -13.89 -15.18 -11.81
N CYS A 99 -12.56 -15.19 -11.91
CA CYS A 99 -11.80 -14.40 -12.84
C CYS A 99 -10.51 -15.12 -13.23
N GLU A 100 -9.82 -14.65 -14.28
CA GLU A 100 -8.54 -15.19 -14.72
C GLU A 100 -7.40 -14.18 -14.55
N VAL A 101 -7.68 -12.89 -14.80
CA VAL A 101 -6.71 -11.79 -14.65
C VAL A 101 -7.26 -10.78 -13.63
N ALA A 102 -6.64 -10.77 -12.48
CA ALA A 102 -6.98 -9.85 -11.38
C ALA A 102 -6.06 -8.63 -11.42
N LEU A 103 -6.63 -7.44 -11.53
CA LEU A 103 -5.96 -6.16 -11.38
C LEU A 103 -6.25 -5.62 -9.98
N ILE A 104 -5.20 -5.46 -9.18
CA ILE A 104 -5.25 -4.82 -7.87
C ILE A 104 -4.67 -3.43 -8.05
N THR A 105 -5.42 -2.37 -7.71
CA THR A 105 -4.96 -1.01 -7.94
C THR A 105 -5.29 -0.07 -6.80
N HIS A 106 -4.43 0.90 -6.58
CA HIS A 106 -4.58 1.99 -5.62
C HIS A 106 -4.25 3.32 -6.29
N GLY A 107 -4.93 4.38 -5.87
CA GLY A 107 -4.63 5.75 -6.24
C GLY A 107 -5.15 6.71 -5.17
N GLN A 108 -4.33 7.68 -4.82
CA GLN A 108 -4.71 8.68 -3.82
C GLN A 108 -4.07 10.04 -4.11
N THR A 109 -4.68 11.09 -3.60
CA THR A 109 -4.24 12.48 -3.65
C THR A 109 -4.04 13.06 -2.25
N GLY A 110 -3.44 12.26 -1.36
CA GLY A 110 -3.32 12.61 0.06
C GLY A 110 -2.48 13.86 0.34
N ARG A 111 -1.58 14.23 -0.59
CA ARG A 111 -0.74 15.43 -0.47
C ARG A 111 -1.42 16.69 -0.99
N SER A 112 -2.06 16.62 -2.15
CA SER A 112 -2.69 17.76 -2.81
C SER A 112 -4.13 18.02 -2.34
N SER A 113 -4.90 16.96 -2.04
CA SER A 113 -6.30 17.05 -1.59
C SER A 113 -6.40 16.93 -0.07
N ARG A 114 -5.91 17.92 0.64
CA ARG A 114 -5.91 17.95 2.11
C ARG A 114 -7.23 18.31 2.77
N ALA A 115 -8.36 18.10 2.13
CA ALA A 115 -9.63 18.27 2.80
C ALA A 115 -9.90 17.03 3.68
N PRO A 116 -9.70 17.09 5.01
CA PRO A 116 -10.18 16.03 5.86
C PRO A 116 -11.69 16.03 5.74
N LEU A 117 -12.26 14.91 5.35
CA LEU A 117 -13.69 14.69 5.63
C LEU A 117 -13.86 14.87 7.13
N PRO A 118 -14.87 15.64 7.60
CA PRO A 118 -15.12 15.71 9.02
C PRO A 118 -15.32 14.27 9.52
N PRO A 119 -14.57 13.85 10.54
CA PRO A 119 -14.68 12.50 11.05
C PRO A 119 -16.12 12.31 11.59
N ASP A 120 -16.70 11.12 11.36
CA ASP A 120 -18.01 10.79 11.93
C ASP A 120 -17.89 10.81 13.47
N PRO A 121 -18.62 11.72 14.17
CA PRO A 121 -18.52 11.86 15.61
C PRO A 121 -19.00 10.61 16.38
N ASN A 122 -19.70 9.68 15.71
CA ASN A 122 -20.17 8.45 16.31
C ASN A 122 -19.15 7.31 16.27
N LEU A 123 -18.02 7.51 15.59
CA LEU A 123 -16.95 6.50 15.59
C LEU A 123 -16.39 6.32 17.01
N PRO A 124 -16.23 5.08 17.50
CA PRO A 124 -15.66 4.81 18.82
C PRO A 124 -14.28 5.46 19.03
N THR A 125 -13.44 5.49 17.99
CA THR A 125 -12.12 6.15 18.04
C THR A 125 -12.22 7.63 18.36
N LEU A 126 -13.24 8.33 17.81
CA LEU A 126 -13.45 9.75 18.09
C LEU A 126 -14.02 9.99 19.49
N GLN A 127 -14.84 9.09 20.00
CA GLN A 127 -15.46 9.25 21.31
C GLN A 127 -14.51 8.86 22.44
N TYR A 128 -13.68 7.85 22.27
CA TYR A 128 -12.91 7.23 23.34
C TYR A 128 -11.39 7.38 23.23
N GLU A 129 -10.87 7.66 22.04
CA GLU A 129 -9.42 7.78 21.80
C GLU A 129 -8.99 9.22 21.52
N PHE A 130 -9.71 9.91 20.65
CA PHE A 130 -9.40 11.29 20.25
C PHE A 130 -9.30 12.27 21.43
N PRO A 131 -10.17 12.22 22.51
CA PRO A 131 -10.04 13.11 23.66
C PRO A 131 -8.71 12.98 24.41
N TYR A 132 -8.03 11.84 24.26
CA TYR A 132 -6.71 11.60 24.85
C TYR A 132 -5.55 11.98 23.91
N GLY A 133 -5.84 12.63 22.78
CA GLY A 133 -4.83 13.00 21.80
C GLY A 133 -4.41 11.88 20.86
N PHE A 134 -5.16 10.79 20.83
CA PHE A 134 -4.87 9.62 19.97
C PHE A 134 -5.32 9.90 18.54
N ILE A 135 -4.43 10.56 17.77
CA ILE A 135 -4.75 11.09 16.44
C ILE A 135 -3.76 10.56 15.42
N GLY A 136 -4.22 9.64 14.58
CA GLY A 136 -3.47 9.15 13.43
C GLY A 136 -2.44 8.07 13.73
N GLN A 137 -1.93 7.47 12.68
CA GLN A 137 -1.08 6.28 12.70
C GLN A 137 0.21 6.41 13.54
N PRO A 138 0.94 7.55 13.52
CA PRO A 138 2.17 7.65 14.30
C PRO A 138 1.98 7.37 15.79
N ILE A 139 0.81 7.71 16.37
CA ILE A 139 0.54 7.49 17.79
C ILE A 139 0.27 6.00 18.08
N ASN A 140 -0.47 5.32 17.20
CA ASN A 140 -0.71 3.88 17.31
C ASN A 140 0.62 3.12 17.36
N TYR A 141 1.50 3.38 16.41
CA TYR A 141 2.83 2.75 16.37
C TYR A 141 3.72 3.19 17.53
N ALA A 142 3.59 4.43 18.02
CA ALA A 142 4.34 4.92 19.17
C ALA A 142 4.01 4.14 20.44
N MET A 143 2.76 3.72 20.63
CA MET A 143 2.39 2.85 21.77
C MET A 143 3.10 1.49 21.68
N ALA A 144 3.13 0.86 20.52
CA ALA A 144 3.87 -0.38 20.32
C ALA A 144 5.38 -0.19 20.53
N ALA A 145 5.94 0.92 20.03
CA ALA A 145 7.34 1.27 20.22
C ALA A 145 7.68 1.51 21.71
N ASN A 146 6.81 2.20 22.47
CA ASN A 146 6.98 2.38 23.91
C ASN A 146 6.94 1.03 24.66
N ARG A 147 6.07 0.10 24.26
CA ARG A 147 6.05 -1.25 24.83
C ARG A 147 7.35 -2.00 24.53
N TYR A 148 7.87 -1.86 23.32
CA TYR A 148 9.15 -2.44 22.95
C TYR A 148 10.31 -1.86 23.77
N MET A 149 10.33 -0.52 23.94
CA MET A 149 11.32 0.17 24.77
C MET A 149 11.28 -0.32 26.23
N HIS A 150 10.08 -0.49 26.79
CA HIS A 150 9.93 -1.04 28.15
C HIS A 150 10.52 -2.44 28.27
N GLN A 151 10.40 -3.26 27.24
CA GLN A 151 10.87 -4.65 27.25
C GLN A 151 12.36 -4.79 26.94
N TYR A 152 12.91 -3.98 26.03
CA TYR A 152 14.26 -4.16 25.47
C TYR A 152 15.22 -3.00 25.76
N GLY A 153 14.75 -1.94 26.40
CA GLY A 153 15.52 -0.76 26.76
C GLY A 153 15.35 0.41 25.77
N GLU A 154 15.37 1.61 26.32
CA GLU A 154 15.16 2.85 25.57
C GLU A 154 16.29 3.11 24.58
N ASP A 155 17.54 3.15 25.05
CA ASP A 155 18.70 3.48 24.21
C ASP A 155 18.84 2.54 23.02
N ARG A 156 18.66 1.25 23.25
CA ARG A 156 18.70 0.23 22.19
C ARG A 156 17.61 0.47 21.15
N THR A 157 16.40 0.80 21.58
CA THR A 157 15.26 1.03 20.66
C THR A 157 15.48 2.29 19.84
N ARG A 158 15.88 3.39 20.47
CA ARG A 158 16.14 4.66 19.79
C ARG A 158 17.28 4.53 18.78
N GLN A 159 18.34 3.83 19.13
CA GLN A 159 19.42 3.55 18.20
C GLN A 159 18.94 2.71 17.01
N ALA A 160 18.12 1.67 17.25
CA ALA A 160 17.57 0.84 16.19
C ALA A 160 16.67 1.64 15.22
N LEU A 161 15.86 2.55 15.74
CA LEU A 161 15.04 3.45 14.91
C LEU A 161 15.92 4.36 14.03
N ALA A 162 16.96 4.95 14.60
CA ALA A 162 17.91 5.76 13.86
C ALA A 162 18.63 4.96 12.75
N GLU A 163 19.08 3.75 13.05
CA GLU A 163 19.72 2.84 12.07
C GLU A 163 18.76 2.50 10.91
N ILE A 164 17.48 2.23 11.22
CA ILE A 164 16.46 1.97 10.19
C ILE A 164 16.29 3.20 9.29
N ALA A 165 16.14 4.38 9.89
CA ALA A 165 15.92 5.61 9.13
C ALA A 165 17.13 5.95 8.24
N VAL A 166 18.34 5.91 8.78
CA VAL A 166 19.60 6.22 8.04
C VAL A 166 19.84 5.21 6.94
N SER A 167 19.68 3.90 7.22
CA SER A 167 19.88 2.86 6.20
C SER A 167 18.83 2.95 5.09
N THR A 168 17.58 3.24 5.42
CA THR A 168 16.51 3.46 4.44
C THR A 168 16.83 4.66 3.54
N ARG A 169 17.30 5.77 4.11
CA ARG A 169 17.73 6.94 3.36
C ARG A 169 18.91 6.62 2.43
N LYS A 170 19.88 5.82 2.88
CA LYS A 170 20.98 5.36 2.03
C LYS A 170 20.48 4.61 0.79
N TRP A 171 19.48 3.75 0.94
CA TRP A 171 18.86 3.09 -0.21
C TRP A 171 18.09 4.09 -1.10
N ALA A 172 17.41 5.06 -0.52
CA ALA A 172 16.69 6.10 -1.26
C ALA A 172 17.64 6.94 -2.14
N THR A 173 18.86 7.24 -1.69
CA THR A 173 19.83 7.98 -2.52
C THR A 173 20.17 7.26 -3.83
N LEU A 174 20.08 5.93 -3.86
CA LEU A 174 20.35 5.10 -5.02
C LEU A 174 19.14 4.94 -5.95
N ASN A 175 17.94 5.28 -5.48
CA ASN A 175 16.71 5.15 -6.26
C ASN A 175 16.36 6.50 -6.93
N PRO A 176 16.42 6.61 -8.27
CA PRO A 176 16.10 7.86 -8.97
C PRO A 176 14.64 8.31 -8.81
N LYS A 177 13.73 7.40 -8.44
CA LYS A 177 12.31 7.70 -8.19
C LYS A 177 12.02 8.11 -6.75
N ALA A 178 12.96 7.96 -5.81
CA ALA A 178 12.73 8.34 -4.43
C ALA A 178 12.66 9.86 -4.28
N LEU A 179 11.71 10.33 -3.45
CA LEU A 179 11.49 11.76 -3.22
C LEU A 179 12.57 12.39 -2.31
N MET A 180 13.06 11.64 -1.33
CA MET A 180 14.04 12.10 -0.34
C MET A 180 15.37 11.40 -0.62
N ARG A 181 16.26 12.10 -1.36
CA ARG A 181 17.51 11.51 -1.87
C ARG A 181 18.78 12.14 -1.29
N ASP A 182 18.64 13.18 -0.49
CA ASP A 182 19.78 13.77 0.19
C ASP A 182 20.28 12.82 1.28
N GLU A 183 21.58 12.71 1.43
CA GLU A 183 22.17 11.90 2.50
C GLU A 183 21.66 12.34 3.87
N MET A 184 21.65 11.41 4.82
CA MET A 184 21.17 11.64 6.17
C MET A 184 22.12 10.98 7.17
N THR A 185 22.58 11.75 8.13
CA THR A 185 23.40 11.29 9.24
C THR A 185 22.55 10.91 10.45
N PHE A 186 23.17 10.29 11.44
CA PHE A 186 22.52 10.05 12.74
C PHE A 186 22.20 11.35 13.46
N ASP A 187 23.04 12.38 13.34
CA ASP A 187 22.79 13.68 13.95
C ASP A 187 21.56 14.34 13.31
N ASP A 188 21.43 14.32 11.98
CA ASP A 188 20.22 14.81 11.29
C ASP A 188 18.94 14.10 11.78
N TYR A 189 19.04 12.78 12.02
CA TYR A 189 17.92 12.03 12.57
C TYR A 189 17.56 12.50 13.98
N HIS A 190 18.54 12.58 14.89
CA HIS A 190 18.31 12.93 16.27
C HIS A 190 17.88 14.39 16.47
N ASP A 191 18.33 15.30 15.62
CA ASP A 191 17.95 16.71 15.64
C ASP A 191 16.57 16.97 15.01
N SER A 192 16.00 15.97 14.30
CA SER A 192 14.69 16.12 13.70
C SER A 192 13.58 16.20 14.76
N ARG A 193 12.51 16.94 14.45
CA ARG A 193 11.44 17.19 15.42
C ARG A 193 10.71 15.90 15.83
N TRP A 194 10.24 15.87 17.04
CA TRP A 194 9.35 14.82 17.53
C TRP A 194 7.96 14.89 16.87
N ILE A 195 7.41 13.73 16.54
CA ILE A 195 6.03 13.56 16.08
C ILE A 195 5.18 12.93 17.19
N ALA A 196 5.59 11.78 17.67
CA ALA A 196 5.00 11.06 18.81
C ALA A 196 6.07 10.19 19.43
N TRP A 197 6.43 10.45 20.70
CA TRP A 197 7.48 9.69 21.37
C TRP A 197 7.29 8.17 21.25
N PRO A 198 8.30 7.38 20.78
CA PRO A 198 9.71 7.76 20.52
C PRO A 198 10.02 8.16 19.06
N PHE A 199 9.03 8.46 18.23
CA PHE A 199 9.22 8.73 16.80
C PHE A 199 9.54 10.19 16.51
N HIS A 200 10.61 10.37 15.75
CA HIS A 200 10.96 11.61 15.08
C HIS A 200 10.23 11.77 13.73
N LEU A 201 10.33 12.94 13.12
CA LEU A 201 9.79 13.18 11.77
C LEU A 201 10.35 12.19 10.74
N LEU A 202 11.61 11.82 10.88
CA LEU A 202 12.31 10.94 9.93
C LEU A 202 11.99 9.45 10.12
N ASP A 203 11.23 9.09 11.17
CA ASP A 203 10.61 7.78 11.30
C ASP A 203 9.29 7.66 10.55
N CYS A 204 8.70 8.81 10.16
CA CYS A 204 7.37 8.83 9.55
C CYS A 204 7.45 8.83 8.02
N CYS A 205 6.56 8.08 7.37
CA CYS A 205 6.45 8.10 5.92
C CYS A 205 5.97 9.47 5.41
N LEU A 206 6.30 9.77 4.15
CA LEU A 206 5.78 10.93 3.45
C LEU A 206 4.30 10.76 3.11
N VAL A 207 3.54 11.86 3.18
CA VAL A 207 2.22 11.93 2.54
C VAL A 207 2.45 12.33 1.08
N THR A 208 1.99 11.50 0.16
CA THR A 208 2.20 11.68 -1.29
C THR A 208 0.89 11.50 -2.06
N ASP A 209 0.85 12.08 -3.25
CA ASP A 209 -0.08 11.71 -4.30
C ASP A 209 0.61 10.63 -5.12
N ALA A 210 -0.05 9.53 -5.35
CA ALA A 210 0.49 8.41 -6.10
C ALA A 210 -0.56 7.35 -6.41
N GLY A 211 -0.22 6.46 -7.34
CA GLY A 211 -0.91 5.21 -7.58
C GLY A 211 0.05 4.05 -7.70
N ALA A 212 -0.45 2.87 -7.44
CA ALA A 212 0.26 1.61 -7.67
C ALA A 212 -0.72 0.53 -8.14
N ALA A 213 -0.22 -0.42 -8.93
CA ALA A 213 -1.02 -1.55 -9.37
C ALA A 213 -0.20 -2.83 -9.46
N VAL A 214 -0.89 -3.95 -9.26
CA VAL A 214 -0.36 -5.31 -9.35
C VAL A 214 -1.30 -6.15 -10.20
N VAL A 215 -0.75 -6.90 -11.14
CA VAL A 215 -1.50 -7.86 -11.96
C VAL A 215 -1.20 -9.28 -11.51
N VAL A 216 -2.26 -10.02 -11.17
CA VAL A 216 -2.19 -11.41 -10.73
C VAL A 216 -2.97 -12.28 -11.71
N THR A 217 -2.43 -13.42 -12.09
CA THR A 217 -3.12 -14.38 -12.97
C THR A 217 -2.82 -15.82 -12.59
N SER A 218 -3.53 -16.76 -13.23
CA SER A 218 -3.32 -18.20 -13.03
C SER A 218 -1.90 -18.64 -13.37
N ALA A 219 -1.43 -19.70 -12.73
CA ALA A 219 -0.11 -20.27 -12.99
C ALA A 219 0.07 -20.70 -14.46
N GLU A 220 -1.00 -21.14 -15.10
CA GLU A 220 -0.98 -21.55 -16.51
C GLU A 220 -0.77 -20.35 -17.42
N ARG A 221 -1.59 -19.30 -17.28
CA ARG A 221 -1.49 -18.08 -18.08
C ARG A 221 -0.16 -17.37 -17.86
N ALA A 222 0.33 -17.32 -16.61
CA ALA A 222 1.58 -16.67 -16.26
C ALA A 222 2.80 -17.19 -17.05
N LYS A 223 2.81 -18.47 -17.41
CA LYS A 223 3.92 -19.09 -18.18
C LYS A 223 4.02 -18.58 -19.60
N SER A 224 2.93 -18.09 -20.18
CA SER A 224 2.85 -17.58 -21.56
C SER A 224 3.09 -16.07 -21.67
N LEU A 225 3.25 -15.37 -20.56
CA LEU A 225 3.41 -13.92 -20.53
C LEU A 225 4.88 -13.48 -20.72
N LYS A 226 5.05 -12.19 -20.98
CA LYS A 226 6.32 -11.56 -21.35
C LYS A 226 7.41 -11.69 -20.30
N LYS A 227 7.04 -11.62 -19.02
CA LYS A 227 7.99 -11.61 -17.90
C LYS A 227 8.03 -12.92 -17.13
N LYS A 228 9.16 -13.15 -16.48
CA LYS A 228 9.27 -14.23 -15.51
C LYS A 228 8.32 -13.96 -14.34
N PRO A 229 7.37 -14.88 -14.08
CA PRO A 229 6.38 -14.68 -13.03
C PRO A 229 6.99 -14.74 -11.63
N VAL A 230 6.42 -13.96 -10.71
CA VAL A 230 6.71 -14.06 -9.27
C VAL A 230 5.60 -14.92 -8.65
N TRP A 231 5.94 -16.15 -8.28
CA TRP A 231 4.99 -17.13 -7.76
C TRP A 231 4.52 -16.76 -6.36
N VAL A 232 3.22 -16.80 -6.15
CA VAL A 232 2.64 -16.67 -4.79
C VAL A 232 2.77 -18.02 -4.10
N LEU A 233 3.64 -18.11 -3.10
CA LEU A 233 3.89 -19.34 -2.35
C LEU A 233 2.87 -19.57 -1.26
N GLY A 234 2.37 -18.50 -0.69
CA GLY A 234 1.37 -18.52 0.36
C GLY A 234 0.97 -17.10 0.76
N VAL A 235 -0.21 -16.97 1.30
CA VAL A 235 -0.77 -15.74 1.86
C VAL A 235 -1.47 -16.07 3.17
N ALA A 236 -1.48 -15.12 4.08
CA ALA A 236 -2.25 -15.19 5.31
C ALA A 236 -2.66 -13.79 5.75
N GLU A 237 -3.75 -13.70 6.44
CA GLU A 237 -4.24 -12.49 7.07
C GLU A 237 -4.69 -12.78 8.49
N GLY A 238 -4.60 -11.78 9.34
CA GLY A 238 -5.08 -11.85 10.72
C GLY A 238 -5.73 -10.53 11.08
N HIS A 239 -6.87 -10.59 11.72
CA HIS A 239 -7.66 -9.43 12.14
C HIS A 239 -7.90 -9.53 13.63
N ASP A 240 -7.49 -8.51 14.38
CA ASP A 240 -7.65 -8.47 15.83
C ASP A 240 -8.44 -7.22 16.24
N HIS A 241 -7.95 -6.04 15.92
CA HIS A 241 -8.58 -4.78 16.30
C HIS A 241 -8.25 -3.68 15.28
N LEU A 242 -8.93 -2.54 15.40
CA LEU A 242 -8.86 -1.44 14.42
C LEU A 242 -7.61 -0.57 14.59
N GLY A 243 -6.62 -0.81 15.20
CA GLY A 243 -5.50 0.13 15.30
C GLY A 243 -4.22 -0.48 15.79
#